data_8d37571e7beb011abce5b3e5b72a3125
#
_entry.id   8d37571e7beb011abce5b3e5b72a3125
#
_cell.length_a   1.000
_cell.length_b   1.000
_cell.length_c   1.000
_cell.angle_alpha   90.00
_cell.angle_beta   90.00
_cell.angle_gamma   90.00
#
_symmetry.space_group_name_H-M   'P 1'
#
loop_
_entity.id
_entity.type
_entity.pdbx_description
1 polymer ?
#
loop_
_entity_poly.entity_id
_entity_poly.type
_entity_poly.pdbx_seq_one_letter_code
_entity_poly.pdbx_strand_id
1 'polypeptide(L)'
;TALAGTAWLPGRALLALIVAVALQIGVNYANDYSDGIKGTDDARVGPVRLVGQGLASPAAVRAAALLCFAIAAIAGFMLVALTGHWWLLAVGASAIAAAWLYTGGPRPYGYAGLGEVFVLVYFGFVPVLGTLYVQTDSIDVAAVAAAAGVGSLITAILVANNLRDIPSDTEAGKRTLAVRIGDRATRRLFVALIVIGFLAVPIVAATATTWALVGLAGIGWAIAPIRIVARGATGPALVPALSATGILVAAYAFWLSAGLILGSIL
;
A
#
# COMPACT_ATOMS: atom_id res chain seq x y z
N THR A 1 1.22 -21.70 -14.06
CA THR A 1 0.83 -21.95 -12.93
C THR A 1 -0.63 -21.58 -12.70
N ALA A 2 -1.09 -21.07 -11.57
CA ALA A 2 -2.51 -20.95 -11.26
C ALA A 2 -3.38 -20.24 -12.33
N LEU A 3 -2.82 -19.40 -13.18
CA LEU A 3 -3.56 -18.70 -14.25
C LEU A 3 -3.69 -19.52 -15.55
N ALA A 4 -2.87 -20.53 -15.77
CA ALA A 4 -2.85 -21.27 -17.05
C ALA A 4 -4.00 -22.27 -17.24
N GLY A 5 -4.91 -22.41 -16.30
CA GLY A 5 -6.04 -23.35 -16.37
C GLY A 5 -7.33 -22.87 -15.75
N THR A 6 -7.37 -21.67 -15.17
CA THR A 6 -8.58 -21.13 -14.53
C THR A 6 -9.23 -20.07 -15.41
N ALA A 7 -10.52 -20.21 -15.65
CA ALA A 7 -11.30 -19.16 -16.30
C ALA A 7 -11.20 -17.86 -15.49
N TRP A 8 -10.80 -16.77 -16.14
CA TRP A 8 -10.82 -15.45 -15.53
C TRP A 8 -12.26 -15.08 -15.13
N LEU A 9 -12.45 -14.68 -13.87
CA LEU A 9 -13.75 -14.36 -13.30
C LEU A 9 -13.89 -12.84 -13.10
N PRO A 10 -14.30 -12.08 -14.15
CA PRO A 10 -14.28 -10.61 -14.15
C PRO A 10 -15.11 -10.00 -13.01
N GLY A 11 -16.23 -10.63 -12.64
CA GLY A 11 -17.06 -10.17 -11.54
C GLY A 11 -16.32 -10.19 -10.17
N ARG A 12 -15.55 -11.26 -9.90
CA ARG A 12 -14.74 -11.37 -8.68
C ARG A 12 -13.60 -10.36 -8.70
N ALA A 13 -12.95 -10.16 -9.85
CA ALA A 13 -11.89 -9.16 -10.00
C ALA A 13 -12.42 -7.73 -9.76
N LEU A 14 -13.60 -7.41 -10.32
CA LEU A 14 -14.23 -6.11 -10.12
C LEU A 14 -14.59 -5.85 -8.65
N LEU A 15 -15.17 -6.85 -7.97
CA LEU A 15 -15.47 -6.72 -6.53
C LEU A 15 -14.20 -6.53 -5.70
N ALA A 16 -13.12 -7.29 -5.97
CA ALA A 16 -11.84 -7.11 -5.30
C ALA A 16 -11.26 -5.72 -5.55
N LEU A 17 -11.37 -5.18 -6.76
CA LEU A 17 -10.96 -3.82 -7.09
C LEU A 17 -11.79 -2.78 -6.33
N ILE A 18 -13.12 -2.94 -6.25
CA ILE A 18 -13.99 -2.04 -5.48
C ILE A 18 -13.59 -2.04 -4.00
N VAL A 19 -13.33 -3.22 -3.41
CA VAL A 19 -12.85 -3.34 -2.02
C VAL A 19 -11.56 -2.56 -1.84
N ALA A 20 -10.56 -2.79 -2.71
CA ALA A 20 -9.25 -2.15 -2.61
C ALA A 20 -9.33 -0.62 -2.75
N VAL A 21 -10.06 -0.12 -3.75
CA VAL A 21 -10.22 1.33 -4.00
C VAL A 21 -11.01 1.99 -2.88
N ALA A 22 -12.10 1.37 -2.42
CA ALA A 22 -12.91 1.92 -1.34
C ALA A 22 -12.13 1.97 -0.02
N LEU A 23 -11.35 0.94 0.33
CA LEU A 23 -10.46 0.96 1.49
C LEU A 23 -9.37 2.02 1.37
N GLN A 24 -8.76 2.17 0.18
CA GLN A 24 -7.73 3.18 -0.08
C GLN A 24 -8.27 4.61 0.12
N ILE A 25 -9.45 4.90 -0.42
CA ILE A 25 -10.08 6.21 -0.24
C ILE A 25 -10.51 6.39 1.21
N GLY A 26 -11.12 5.36 1.80
CA GLY A 26 -11.61 5.38 3.17
C GLY A 26 -10.50 5.63 4.20
N VAL A 27 -9.34 4.99 4.08
CA VAL A 27 -8.21 5.21 4.98
C VAL A 27 -7.65 6.63 4.87
N ASN A 28 -7.63 7.21 3.66
CA ASN A 28 -7.19 8.60 3.50
C ASN A 28 -8.14 9.58 4.19
N TYR A 29 -9.46 9.40 4.05
CA TYR A 29 -10.44 10.22 4.79
C TYR A 29 -10.38 9.98 6.30
N ALA A 30 -10.19 8.73 6.76
CA ALA A 30 -10.06 8.42 8.18
C ALA A 30 -8.82 9.09 8.79
N ASN A 31 -7.70 9.09 8.05
CA ASN A 31 -6.47 9.76 8.46
C ASN A 31 -6.65 11.29 8.50
N ASP A 32 -7.26 11.88 7.45
CA ASP A 32 -7.54 13.31 7.39
C ASP A 32 -8.43 13.74 8.58
N TYR A 33 -9.53 13.01 8.83
CA TYR A 33 -10.38 13.23 9.98
C TYR A 33 -9.63 13.16 11.30
N SER A 34 -8.89 12.06 11.53
CA SER A 34 -8.24 11.80 12.81
C SER A 34 -7.09 12.74 13.12
N ASP A 35 -6.27 13.05 12.12
CA ASP A 35 -5.15 13.98 12.24
C ASP A 35 -5.66 15.43 12.35
N GLY A 36 -6.70 15.78 11.59
CA GLY A 36 -7.30 17.11 11.63
C GLY A 36 -7.92 17.46 12.98
N ILE A 37 -8.66 16.54 13.62
CA ILE A 37 -9.24 16.80 14.96
C ILE A 37 -8.19 16.81 16.07
N LYS A 38 -7.00 16.22 15.84
CA LYS A 38 -5.88 16.24 16.78
C LYS A 38 -4.94 17.44 16.59
N GLY A 39 -5.15 18.25 15.55
CA GLY A 39 -4.28 19.38 15.21
C GLY A 39 -2.89 19.00 14.72
N THR A 40 -2.68 17.72 14.36
CA THR A 40 -1.35 17.23 13.93
C THR A 40 -1.04 17.57 12.47
N ASP A 41 -2.00 18.10 11.72
CA ASP A 41 -1.87 18.52 10.32
C ASP A 41 -1.69 20.04 10.13
N ASP A 42 -1.72 20.85 11.19
CA ASP A 42 -1.73 22.33 11.09
C ASP A 42 -0.45 22.90 10.45
N ALA A 43 0.70 22.23 10.67
CA ALA A 43 2.00 22.64 10.12
C ALA A 43 2.55 21.66 9.07
N ARG A 44 1.72 20.77 8.53
CA ARG A 44 2.17 19.69 7.65
C ARG A 44 2.52 20.20 6.25
N VAL A 45 3.65 19.72 5.72
CA VAL A 45 4.04 19.87 4.31
C VAL A 45 3.58 18.61 3.55
N GLY A 46 2.64 18.76 2.61
CA GLY A 46 2.16 17.60 1.84
C GLY A 46 0.86 17.87 1.08
N PRO A 47 0.18 16.82 0.60
CA PRO A 47 -1.10 16.96 -0.05
C PRO A 47 -2.14 17.66 0.84
N VAL A 48 -3.09 18.32 0.18
CA VAL A 48 -4.22 19.02 0.83
C VAL A 48 -4.90 18.11 1.85
N ARG A 49 -5.17 18.66 3.05
CA ARG A 49 -5.96 18.03 4.11
C ARG A 49 -7.26 18.82 4.32
N LEU A 50 -8.39 18.13 4.14
CA LEU A 50 -9.69 18.76 4.14
C LEU A 50 -10.05 19.34 5.52
N VAL A 51 -9.77 18.58 6.59
CA VAL A 51 -10.07 19.00 7.96
C VAL A 51 -9.00 19.98 8.46
N GLY A 52 -7.71 19.64 8.35
CA GLY A 52 -6.62 20.46 8.86
C GLY A 52 -6.53 21.85 8.19
N GLN A 53 -6.97 21.98 6.94
CA GLN A 53 -7.01 23.26 6.21
C GLN A 53 -8.40 23.94 6.25
N GLY A 54 -9.36 23.39 7.00
CA GLY A 54 -10.72 23.98 7.12
C GLY A 54 -11.57 23.90 5.85
N LEU A 55 -11.20 23.06 4.87
CA LEU A 55 -11.91 22.93 3.60
C LEU A 55 -13.18 22.09 3.70
N ALA A 56 -13.28 21.21 4.71
CA ALA A 56 -14.47 20.43 5.01
C ALA A 56 -14.62 20.24 6.52
N SER A 57 -15.87 20.08 6.97
CA SER A 57 -16.12 19.79 8.39
C SER A 57 -15.63 18.39 8.77
N PRO A 58 -15.11 18.18 10.01
CA PRO A 58 -14.72 16.86 10.49
C PRO A 58 -15.85 15.81 10.35
N ALA A 59 -17.10 16.22 10.59
CA ALA A 59 -18.25 15.34 10.46
C ALA A 59 -18.44 14.83 9.01
N ALA A 60 -18.27 15.70 8.01
CA ALA A 60 -18.40 15.35 6.61
C ALA A 60 -17.28 14.37 6.17
N VAL A 61 -16.04 14.63 6.57
CA VAL A 61 -14.89 13.77 6.22
C VAL A 61 -15.01 12.41 6.91
N ARG A 62 -15.45 12.37 8.18
CA ARG A 62 -15.76 11.12 8.88
C ARG A 62 -16.85 10.32 8.18
N ALA A 63 -17.93 10.99 7.76
CA ALA A 63 -19.03 10.33 7.04
C ALA A 63 -18.55 9.74 5.71
N ALA A 64 -17.68 10.45 4.96
CA ALA A 64 -17.07 9.95 3.73
C ALA A 64 -16.19 8.72 3.98
N ALA A 65 -15.38 8.70 5.04
CA ALA A 65 -14.59 7.53 5.43
C ALA A 65 -15.48 6.32 5.72
N LEU A 66 -16.53 6.50 6.54
CA LEU A 66 -17.46 5.43 6.89
C LEU A 66 -18.25 4.92 5.68
N LEU A 67 -18.64 5.79 4.75
CA LEU A 67 -19.29 5.40 3.49
C LEU A 67 -18.34 4.53 2.64
N CYS A 68 -17.07 4.91 2.51
CA CYS A 68 -16.09 4.11 1.79
C CYS A 68 -15.90 2.72 2.45
N PHE A 69 -15.83 2.67 3.77
CA PHE A 69 -15.73 1.39 4.49
C PHE A 69 -17.00 0.54 4.34
N ALA A 70 -18.18 1.15 4.31
CA ALA A 70 -19.43 0.44 4.02
C ALA A 70 -19.45 -0.14 2.61
N ILE A 71 -19.02 0.63 1.60
CA ILE A 71 -18.89 0.15 0.21
C ILE A 71 -17.92 -1.04 0.16
N ALA A 72 -16.76 -0.93 0.81
CA ALA A 72 -15.78 -2.02 0.88
C ALA A 72 -16.37 -3.26 1.56
N ALA A 73 -17.11 -3.09 2.66
CA ALA A 73 -17.73 -4.19 3.40
C ALA A 73 -18.82 -4.88 2.56
N ILE A 74 -19.66 -4.13 1.85
CA ILE A 74 -20.71 -4.68 0.96
C ILE A 74 -20.07 -5.45 -0.19
N ALA A 75 -19.10 -4.86 -0.89
CA ALA A 75 -18.42 -5.53 -2.01
C ALA A 75 -17.64 -6.76 -1.54
N GLY A 76 -16.97 -6.69 -0.37
CA GLY A 76 -16.28 -7.81 0.25
C GLY A 76 -17.24 -8.92 0.67
N PHE A 77 -18.40 -8.60 1.24
CA PHE A 77 -19.42 -9.57 1.57
C PHE A 77 -19.97 -10.28 0.32
N MET A 78 -20.25 -9.53 -0.75
CA MET A 78 -20.67 -10.12 -2.04
C MET A 78 -19.60 -11.06 -2.59
N LEU A 79 -18.33 -10.66 -2.53
CA LEU A 79 -17.20 -11.48 -2.98
C LEU A 79 -17.11 -12.78 -2.18
N VAL A 80 -17.25 -12.71 -0.84
CA VAL A 80 -17.26 -13.88 0.05
C VAL A 80 -18.46 -14.79 -0.23
N ALA A 81 -19.63 -14.22 -0.43
CA ALA A 81 -20.84 -15.00 -0.78
C ALA A 81 -20.71 -15.75 -2.11
N LEU A 82 -20.02 -15.14 -3.10
CA LEU A 82 -19.75 -15.76 -4.41
C LEU A 82 -18.68 -16.85 -4.36
N THR A 83 -17.74 -16.76 -3.40
CA THR A 83 -16.61 -17.69 -3.30
C THR A 83 -16.81 -18.76 -2.24
N GLY A 84 -17.69 -18.55 -1.25
CA GLY A 84 -17.88 -19.43 -0.10
C GLY A 84 -16.78 -19.33 0.97
N HIS A 85 -15.80 -18.43 0.81
CA HIS A 85 -14.65 -18.30 1.72
C HIS A 85 -14.96 -17.38 2.90
N TRP A 86 -15.84 -17.80 3.80
CA TRP A 86 -16.37 -16.96 4.89
C TRP A 86 -15.31 -16.42 5.86
N TRP A 87 -14.15 -17.09 5.99
CA TRP A 87 -13.04 -16.61 6.80
C TRP A 87 -12.46 -15.28 6.29
N LEU A 88 -12.62 -14.94 5.00
CA LEU A 88 -12.20 -13.66 4.44
C LEU A 88 -12.95 -12.45 5.04
N LEU A 89 -14.13 -12.68 5.64
CA LEU A 89 -14.81 -11.62 6.40
C LEU A 89 -13.96 -11.12 7.57
N ALA A 90 -13.24 -12.03 8.25
CA ALA A 90 -12.33 -11.64 9.33
C ALA A 90 -11.16 -10.81 8.79
N VAL A 91 -10.63 -11.15 7.60
CA VAL A 91 -9.58 -10.36 6.93
C VAL A 91 -10.12 -8.97 6.58
N GLY A 92 -11.30 -8.88 5.98
CA GLY A 92 -11.94 -7.60 5.62
C GLY A 92 -12.22 -6.73 6.85
N ALA A 93 -12.77 -7.32 7.93
CA ALA A 93 -13.00 -6.61 9.18
C ALA A 93 -11.68 -6.10 9.78
N SER A 94 -10.63 -6.91 9.78
CA SER A 94 -9.29 -6.49 10.26
C SER A 94 -8.70 -5.37 9.39
N ALA A 95 -8.93 -5.38 8.08
CA ALA A 95 -8.47 -4.33 7.17
C ALA A 95 -9.17 -2.98 7.46
N ILE A 96 -10.49 -3.00 7.68
CA ILE A 96 -11.26 -1.79 8.07
C ILE A 96 -10.79 -1.28 9.44
N ALA A 97 -10.61 -2.17 10.42
CA ALA A 97 -10.09 -1.82 11.73
C ALA A 97 -8.67 -1.23 11.65
N ALA A 98 -7.79 -1.83 10.84
CA ALA A 98 -6.45 -1.31 10.60
C ALA A 98 -6.50 0.08 9.94
N ALA A 99 -7.36 0.29 8.94
CA ALA A 99 -7.53 1.57 8.28
C ALA A 99 -7.99 2.67 9.25
N TRP A 100 -8.93 2.37 10.14
CA TRP A 100 -9.42 3.32 11.14
C TRP A 100 -8.39 3.61 12.23
N LEU A 101 -7.72 2.58 12.75
CA LEU A 101 -6.80 2.67 13.88
C LEU A 101 -5.38 3.12 13.49
N TYR A 102 -5.12 3.37 12.22
CA TYR A 102 -3.81 3.86 11.75
C TYR A 102 -3.44 5.18 12.41
N THR A 103 -4.35 6.16 12.35
CA THR A 103 -4.24 7.47 13.02
C THR A 103 -5.35 7.73 14.03
N GLY A 104 -6.42 6.92 14.01
CA GLY A 104 -7.59 7.02 14.88
C GLY A 104 -7.42 6.34 16.23
N GLY A 105 -8.36 6.60 17.13
CA GLY A 105 -8.38 6.02 18.48
C GLY A 105 -7.36 6.65 19.46
N PRO A 106 -7.30 6.11 20.69
CA PRO A 106 -6.45 6.66 21.76
C PRO A 106 -4.97 6.28 21.62
N ARG A 107 -4.65 5.19 20.91
CA ARG A 107 -3.30 4.69 20.69
C ARG A 107 -3.11 4.25 19.23
N PRO A 108 -3.01 5.20 18.29
CA PRO A 108 -2.84 4.88 16.87
C PRO A 108 -1.55 4.11 16.63
N TYR A 109 -1.65 2.99 15.92
CA TYR A 109 -0.47 2.16 15.67
C TYR A 109 0.51 2.83 14.68
N GLY A 110 0.03 3.70 13.79
CA GLY A 110 0.86 4.51 12.90
C GLY A 110 1.80 5.42 13.69
N TYR A 111 1.34 5.96 14.84
CA TYR A 111 2.16 6.76 15.73
C TYR A 111 3.12 5.92 16.61
N ALA A 112 2.90 4.61 16.67
CA ALA A 112 3.73 3.68 17.43
C ALA A 112 4.84 3.01 16.61
N GLY A 113 5.05 3.42 15.35
CA GLY A 113 6.10 2.89 14.48
C GLY A 113 5.78 1.52 13.86
N LEU A 114 4.50 1.17 13.78
CA LEU A 114 4.04 -0.08 13.17
C LEU A 114 3.47 0.13 11.77
N GLY A 115 3.46 1.37 11.27
CA GLY A 115 2.84 1.74 9.99
C GLY A 115 3.38 0.93 8.82
N GLU A 116 4.69 0.74 8.74
CA GLU A 116 5.37 0.03 7.67
C GLU A 116 4.97 -1.45 7.59
N VAL A 117 4.81 -2.11 8.75
CA VAL A 117 4.35 -3.51 8.81
C VAL A 117 2.91 -3.63 8.33
N PHE A 118 2.04 -2.74 8.80
CA PHE A 118 0.63 -2.76 8.40
C PHE A 118 0.45 -2.42 6.92
N VAL A 119 1.24 -1.49 6.37
CA VAL A 119 1.22 -1.18 4.94
C VAL A 119 1.71 -2.38 4.13
N LEU A 120 2.80 -3.04 4.53
CA LEU A 120 3.27 -4.25 3.86
C LEU A 120 2.16 -5.33 3.81
N VAL A 121 1.45 -5.53 4.92
CA VAL A 121 0.38 -6.54 5.02
C VAL A 121 -0.87 -6.10 4.22
N TYR A 122 -1.44 -4.94 4.53
CA TYR A 122 -2.76 -4.56 4.00
C TYR A 122 -2.74 -3.89 2.62
N PHE A 123 -1.59 -3.43 2.14
CA PHE A 123 -1.43 -2.90 0.77
C PHE A 123 -0.54 -3.79 -0.12
N GLY A 124 0.18 -4.74 0.47
CA GLY A 124 0.96 -5.73 -0.25
C GLY A 124 0.28 -7.10 -0.26
N PHE A 125 0.40 -7.82 0.85
CA PHE A 125 -0.03 -9.21 0.91
C PHE A 125 -1.54 -9.40 0.74
N VAL A 126 -2.36 -8.68 1.50
CA VAL A 126 -3.82 -8.88 1.48
C VAL A 126 -4.42 -8.62 0.09
N PRO A 127 -4.16 -7.50 -0.61
CA PRO A 127 -4.76 -7.27 -1.91
C PRO A 127 -4.23 -8.21 -2.99
N VAL A 128 -2.94 -8.52 -3.02
CA VAL A 128 -2.37 -9.39 -4.05
C VAL A 128 -2.80 -10.84 -3.85
N LEU A 129 -2.59 -11.39 -2.66
CA LEU A 129 -2.96 -12.79 -2.36
C LEU A 129 -4.47 -12.97 -2.30
N GLY A 130 -5.19 -12.00 -1.74
CA GLY A 130 -6.65 -12.06 -1.65
C GLY A 130 -7.30 -12.04 -3.04
N THR A 131 -6.82 -11.17 -3.94
CA THR A 131 -7.33 -11.14 -5.33
C THR A 131 -7.03 -12.44 -6.06
N LEU A 132 -5.82 -13.00 -5.92
CA LEU A 132 -5.50 -14.28 -6.54
C LEU A 132 -6.37 -15.40 -5.93
N TYR A 133 -6.46 -15.47 -4.60
CA TYR A 133 -7.17 -16.53 -3.90
C TYR A 133 -8.65 -16.60 -4.28
N VAL A 134 -9.33 -15.47 -4.39
CA VAL A 134 -10.74 -15.44 -4.82
C VAL A 134 -10.93 -15.78 -6.29
N GLN A 135 -9.87 -15.81 -7.10
CA GLN A 135 -9.91 -16.23 -8.50
C GLN A 135 -9.59 -17.72 -8.68
N THR A 136 -8.68 -18.26 -7.87
CA THR A 136 -8.01 -19.55 -8.14
C THR A 136 -8.13 -20.56 -7.01
N ASP A 137 -8.67 -20.18 -5.86
CA ASP A 137 -8.74 -20.96 -4.62
C ASP A 137 -7.37 -21.47 -4.12
N SER A 138 -6.27 -20.85 -4.59
CA SER A 138 -4.91 -21.27 -4.27
C SER A 138 -3.97 -20.08 -4.10
N ILE A 139 -2.90 -20.31 -3.33
CA ILE A 139 -1.77 -19.38 -3.16
C ILE A 139 -0.51 -20.19 -3.40
N ASP A 140 0.32 -19.76 -4.31
CA ASP A 140 1.63 -20.37 -4.61
C ASP A 140 2.80 -19.46 -4.20
N VAL A 141 4.01 -19.97 -4.33
CA VAL A 141 5.24 -19.23 -3.98
C VAL A 141 5.42 -18.00 -4.85
N ALA A 142 5.03 -18.06 -6.13
CA ALA A 142 5.09 -16.92 -7.04
C ALA A 142 4.20 -15.78 -6.57
N ALA A 143 2.98 -16.11 -6.13
CA ALA A 143 2.05 -15.12 -5.59
C ALA A 143 2.59 -14.45 -4.32
N VAL A 144 3.15 -15.23 -3.40
CA VAL A 144 3.76 -14.70 -2.16
C VAL A 144 4.95 -13.79 -2.49
N ALA A 145 5.81 -14.18 -3.42
CA ALA A 145 6.93 -13.37 -3.87
C ALA A 145 6.44 -12.06 -4.54
N ALA A 146 5.44 -12.14 -5.42
CA ALA A 146 4.87 -10.95 -6.06
C ALA A 146 4.23 -10.00 -5.02
N ALA A 147 3.51 -10.53 -4.03
CA ALA A 147 2.93 -9.76 -2.93
C ALA A 147 4.00 -9.07 -2.08
N ALA A 148 5.08 -9.77 -1.76
CA ALA A 148 6.24 -9.20 -1.06
C ALA A 148 6.90 -8.09 -1.88
N GLY A 149 7.05 -8.29 -3.20
CA GLY A 149 7.61 -7.31 -4.12
C GLY A 149 6.79 -6.02 -4.17
N VAL A 150 5.51 -6.13 -4.49
CA VAL A 150 4.57 -4.99 -4.54
C VAL A 150 4.47 -4.31 -3.18
N GLY A 151 4.31 -5.10 -2.11
CA GLY A 151 4.18 -4.59 -0.74
C GLY A 151 5.42 -3.82 -0.29
N SER A 152 6.63 -4.29 -0.62
CA SER A 152 7.87 -3.58 -0.31
C SER A 152 7.95 -2.22 -1.01
N LEU A 153 7.58 -2.14 -2.29
CA LEU A 153 7.58 -0.88 -3.03
C LEU A 153 6.52 0.10 -2.51
N ILE A 154 5.33 -0.37 -2.13
CA ILE A 154 4.30 0.47 -1.51
C ILE A 154 4.76 0.95 -0.13
N THR A 155 5.39 0.07 0.66
CA THR A 155 5.95 0.44 1.96
C THR A 155 7.05 1.49 1.82
N ALA A 156 7.85 1.46 0.73
CA ALA A 156 8.83 2.50 0.46
C ALA A 156 8.19 3.89 0.28
N ILE A 157 6.95 3.99 -0.27
CA ILE A 157 6.22 5.26 -0.33
C ILE A 157 5.97 5.79 1.10
N LEU A 158 5.50 4.93 2.02
CA LEU A 158 5.27 5.33 3.41
C LEU A 158 6.59 5.75 4.09
N VAL A 159 7.67 5.00 3.87
CA VAL A 159 8.99 5.32 4.43
C VAL A 159 9.49 6.68 3.93
N ALA A 160 9.32 7.01 2.65
CA ALA A 160 9.67 8.33 2.12
C ALA A 160 8.78 9.45 2.72
N ASN A 161 7.49 9.16 2.92
CA ASN A 161 6.56 10.08 3.57
C ASN A 161 6.98 10.36 5.03
N ASN A 162 7.24 9.29 5.80
CA ASN A 162 7.67 9.41 7.19
C ASN A 162 9.07 10.03 7.32
N LEU A 163 9.97 9.80 6.36
CA LEU A 163 11.28 10.48 6.28
C LEU A 163 11.11 12.00 6.14
N ARG A 164 10.20 12.45 5.26
CA ARG A 164 9.88 13.86 5.07
C ARG A 164 9.37 14.49 6.36
N ASP A 165 8.55 13.75 7.09
CA ASP A 165 7.77 14.25 8.21
C ASP A 165 8.47 14.06 9.57
N ILE A 166 9.73 13.55 9.64
CA ILE A 166 10.47 13.37 10.90
C ILE A 166 10.42 14.60 11.81
N PRO A 167 10.67 15.85 11.34
CA PRO A 167 10.62 17.02 12.23
C PRO A 167 9.22 17.26 12.81
N SER A 168 8.21 17.34 11.95
CA SER A 168 6.82 17.61 12.36
C SER A 168 6.22 16.48 13.20
N ASP A 169 6.53 15.21 12.88
CA ASP A 169 6.10 14.07 13.68
C ASP A 169 6.73 14.09 15.09
N THR A 170 8.00 14.50 15.18
CA THR A 170 8.67 14.63 16.47
C THR A 170 8.02 15.72 17.31
N GLU A 171 7.74 16.88 16.73
CA GLU A 171 7.05 18.01 17.39
C GLU A 171 5.64 17.63 17.84
N ALA A 172 4.91 16.88 17.00
CA ALA A 172 3.58 16.37 17.32
C ALA A 172 3.57 15.18 18.29
N GLY A 173 4.73 14.72 18.76
CA GLY A 173 4.84 13.57 19.66
C GLY A 173 4.56 12.20 18.99
N LYS A 174 4.50 12.14 17.68
CA LYS A 174 4.38 10.89 16.92
C LYS A 174 5.71 10.15 16.93
N ARG A 175 5.71 8.87 17.26
CA ARG A 175 6.91 8.02 17.28
C ARG A 175 6.87 7.02 16.13
N THR A 176 6.73 7.53 14.91
CA THR A 176 6.80 6.72 13.68
C THR A 176 8.12 5.95 13.60
N LEU A 177 8.20 4.92 12.75
CA LEU A 177 9.45 4.16 12.60
C LEU A 177 10.60 5.09 12.20
N ALA A 178 10.36 6.05 11.29
CA ALA A 178 11.34 7.02 10.85
C ALA A 178 11.87 7.90 12.00
N VAL A 179 11.00 8.36 12.90
CA VAL A 179 11.42 9.11 14.11
C VAL A 179 12.25 8.23 15.04
N ARG A 180 11.94 6.93 15.16
CA ARG A 180 12.66 6.00 16.05
C ARG A 180 14.04 5.65 15.56
N ILE A 181 14.19 5.36 14.25
CA ILE A 181 15.47 4.90 13.68
C ILE A 181 16.31 6.04 13.12
N GLY A 182 15.73 7.23 12.98
CA GLY A 182 16.37 8.44 12.49
C GLY A 182 16.55 8.49 10.96
N ASP A 183 16.92 9.67 10.46
CA ASP A 183 17.03 9.99 9.03
C ASP A 183 17.89 8.97 8.25
N ARG A 184 19.12 8.74 8.70
CA ARG A 184 20.07 7.89 7.96
C ARG A 184 19.60 6.44 7.81
N ALA A 185 19.01 5.86 8.87
CA ALA A 185 18.51 4.48 8.82
C ALA A 185 17.24 4.40 7.97
N THR A 186 16.37 5.43 8.03
CA THR A 186 15.15 5.51 7.20
C THR A 186 15.48 5.56 5.71
N ARG A 187 16.51 6.32 5.30
CA ARG A 187 16.99 6.34 3.89
C ARG A 187 17.50 4.97 3.44
N ARG A 188 18.22 4.27 4.30
CA ARG A 188 18.70 2.91 4.00
C ARG A 188 17.53 1.92 3.88
N LEU A 189 16.55 2.03 4.77
CA LEU A 189 15.32 1.23 4.72
C LEU A 189 14.56 1.46 3.41
N PHE A 190 14.42 2.72 2.96
CA PHE A 190 13.81 3.07 1.68
C PHE A 190 14.48 2.34 0.51
N VAL A 191 15.80 2.41 0.42
CA VAL A 191 16.56 1.73 -0.64
C VAL A 191 16.44 0.21 -0.53
N ALA A 192 16.55 -0.34 0.69
CA ALA A 192 16.41 -1.77 0.93
C ALA A 192 15.05 -2.32 0.47
N LEU A 193 13.96 -1.60 0.74
CA LEU A 193 12.61 -1.98 0.31
C LEU A 193 12.49 -2.02 -1.22
N ILE A 194 13.09 -1.07 -1.93
CA ILE A 194 13.12 -1.08 -3.40
C ILE A 194 13.92 -2.29 -3.91
N VAL A 195 15.08 -2.57 -3.32
CA VAL A 195 15.88 -3.74 -3.68
C VAL A 195 15.11 -5.03 -3.42
N ILE A 196 14.48 -5.19 -2.26
CA ILE A 196 13.64 -6.36 -1.92
C ILE A 196 12.50 -6.50 -2.95
N GLY A 197 11.89 -5.39 -3.35
CA GLY A 197 10.86 -5.39 -4.38
C GLY A 197 11.32 -6.05 -5.68
N PHE A 198 12.51 -5.69 -6.16
CA PHE A 198 13.06 -6.28 -7.38
C PHE A 198 13.66 -7.67 -7.20
N LEU A 199 14.14 -8.02 -6.00
CA LEU A 199 14.57 -9.39 -5.68
C LEU A 199 13.42 -10.41 -5.70
N ALA A 200 12.18 -9.97 -5.57
CA ALA A 200 11.01 -10.83 -5.74
C ALA A 200 10.83 -11.31 -7.19
N VAL A 201 11.24 -10.52 -8.19
CA VAL A 201 11.06 -10.87 -9.61
C VAL A 201 11.73 -12.18 -10.02
N PRO A 202 13.03 -12.43 -9.73
CA PRO A 202 13.65 -13.72 -10.05
C PRO A 202 13.00 -14.90 -9.31
N ILE A 203 12.43 -14.70 -8.12
CA ILE A 203 11.69 -15.74 -7.41
C ILE A 203 10.40 -16.08 -8.18
N VAL A 204 9.65 -15.06 -8.61
CA VAL A 204 8.46 -15.25 -9.47
C VAL A 204 8.87 -15.94 -10.76
N ALA A 205 10.00 -15.55 -11.37
CA ALA A 205 10.49 -16.14 -12.60
C ALA A 205 10.84 -17.63 -12.45
N ALA A 206 11.46 -18.01 -11.34
CA ALA A 206 11.83 -19.38 -11.06
C ALA A 206 10.63 -20.29 -10.70
N THR A 207 9.54 -19.71 -10.18
CA THR A 207 8.40 -20.48 -9.64
C THR A 207 7.14 -20.42 -10.51
N ALA A 208 7.05 -19.46 -11.42
CA ALA A 208 5.91 -19.31 -12.32
C ALA A 208 6.31 -19.43 -13.80
N THR A 209 7.01 -18.45 -14.33
CA THR A 209 7.45 -18.40 -15.73
C THR A 209 8.68 -17.50 -15.87
N THR A 210 9.64 -17.91 -16.68
CA THR A 210 10.83 -17.08 -16.97
C THR A 210 10.52 -15.72 -17.57
N TRP A 211 9.37 -15.59 -18.23
CA TRP A 211 8.87 -14.31 -18.75
C TRP A 211 8.63 -13.26 -17.66
N ALA A 212 8.46 -13.66 -16.40
CA ALA A 212 8.34 -12.72 -15.29
C ALA A 212 9.59 -11.82 -15.14
N LEU A 213 10.76 -12.20 -15.69
CA LEU A 213 11.96 -11.35 -15.73
C LEU A 213 11.74 -10.03 -16.46
N VAL A 214 10.73 -9.91 -17.31
CA VAL A 214 10.30 -8.65 -17.92
C VAL A 214 9.97 -7.60 -16.83
N GLY A 215 9.56 -8.02 -15.63
CA GLY A 215 9.37 -7.15 -14.47
C GLY A 215 10.61 -6.32 -14.08
N LEU A 216 11.83 -6.81 -14.41
CA LEU A 216 13.07 -6.07 -14.19
C LEU A 216 13.19 -4.81 -15.07
N ALA A 217 12.43 -4.69 -16.16
CA ALA A 217 12.36 -3.46 -16.95
C ALA A 217 11.93 -2.25 -16.09
N GLY A 218 11.16 -2.49 -15.01
CA GLY A 218 10.78 -1.48 -14.03
C GLY A 218 11.94 -0.81 -13.28
N ILE A 219 13.14 -1.39 -13.26
CA ILE A 219 14.31 -0.86 -12.51
C ILE A 219 14.67 0.56 -12.91
N GLY A 220 14.49 0.93 -14.18
CA GLY A 220 14.75 2.29 -14.64
C GLY A 220 14.02 3.38 -13.85
N TRP A 221 12.78 3.09 -13.41
CA TRP A 221 11.98 4.02 -12.61
C TRP A 221 12.42 4.11 -11.14
N ALA A 222 13.24 3.17 -10.63
CA ALA A 222 13.80 3.22 -9.28
C ALA A 222 14.93 4.25 -9.15
N ILE A 223 15.57 4.64 -10.26
CA ILE A 223 16.76 5.50 -10.24
C ILE A 223 16.42 6.88 -9.66
N ALA A 224 15.32 7.49 -10.10
CA ALA A 224 14.96 8.84 -9.68
C ALA A 224 14.66 8.93 -8.16
N PRO A 225 13.74 8.14 -7.59
CA PRO A 225 13.44 8.23 -6.15
C PRO A 225 14.63 7.85 -5.28
N ILE A 226 15.43 6.83 -5.66
CA ILE A 226 16.65 6.47 -4.93
C ILE A 226 17.64 7.63 -4.92
N ARG A 227 17.87 8.29 -6.06
CA ARG A 227 18.79 9.44 -6.14
C ARG A 227 18.35 10.60 -5.26
N ILE A 228 17.04 10.94 -5.25
CA ILE A 228 16.50 12.03 -4.44
C ILE A 228 16.74 11.74 -2.96
N VAL A 229 16.35 10.53 -2.52
CA VAL A 229 16.48 10.12 -1.11
C VAL A 229 17.96 10.00 -0.70
N ALA A 230 18.81 9.39 -1.53
CA ALA A 230 20.23 9.17 -1.22
C ALA A 230 21.05 10.47 -1.18
N ARG A 231 20.65 11.50 -1.97
CA ARG A 231 21.31 12.81 -1.98
C ARG A 231 20.97 13.69 -0.78
N GLY A 232 20.17 13.21 0.16
CA GLY A 232 19.88 13.93 1.39
C GLY A 232 18.73 14.93 1.28
N ALA A 233 17.83 14.82 0.31
CA ALA A 233 16.63 15.65 0.25
C ALA A 233 15.84 15.57 1.57
N THR A 234 15.30 16.70 2.04
CA THR A 234 14.53 16.82 3.29
C THR A 234 13.25 17.62 3.06
N GLY A 235 12.26 17.46 3.92
CA GLY A 235 11.02 18.22 3.88
C GLY A 235 10.36 18.21 2.48
N PRO A 236 9.95 19.39 1.94
CA PRO A 236 9.29 19.48 0.63
C PRO A 236 10.08 18.89 -0.54
N ALA A 237 11.42 18.87 -0.46
CA ALA A 237 12.29 18.30 -1.50
C ALA A 237 12.14 16.77 -1.64
N LEU A 238 11.48 16.09 -0.69
CA LEU A 238 11.13 14.66 -0.77
C LEU A 238 9.80 14.40 -1.51
N VAL A 239 8.96 15.42 -1.76
CA VAL A 239 7.69 15.22 -2.48
C VAL A 239 7.88 14.60 -3.86
N PRO A 240 8.87 15.00 -4.67
CA PRO A 240 9.15 14.32 -5.94
C PRO A 240 9.55 12.85 -5.79
N ALA A 241 10.19 12.46 -4.68
CA ALA A 241 10.51 11.05 -4.42
C ALA A 241 9.24 10.22 -4.18
N LEU A 242 8.24 10.77 -3.47
CA LEU A 242 6.95 10.11 -3.26
C LEU A 242 6.25 9.84 -4.59
N SER A 243 6.13 10.86 -5.44
CA SER A 243 5.50 10.73 -6.76
C SER A 243 6.26 9.75 -7.66
N ALA A 244 7.60 9.84 -7.69
CA ALA A 244 8.44 8.93 -8.48
C ALA A 244 8.35 7.48 -7.97
N THR A 245 8.21 7.26 -6.65
CA THR A 245 7.99 5.91 -6.09
C THR A 245 6.61 5.37 -6.45
N GLY A 246 5.58 6.22 -6.48
CA GLY A 246 4.24 5.82 -6.97
C GLY A 246 4.27 5.37 -8.44
N ILE A 247 4.99 6.11 -9.30
CA ILE A 247 5.20 5.72 -10.71
C ILE A 247 6.00 4.41 -10.80
N LEU A 248 7.02 4.23 -9.96
CA LEU A 248 7.79 2.99 -9.87
C LEU A 248 6.88 1.78 -9.55
N VAL A 249 5.98 1.91 -8.56
CA VAL A 249 5.03 0.84 -8.21
C VAL A 249 4.16 0.46 -9.41
N ALA A 250 3.62 1.46 -10.11
CA ALA A 250 2.80 1.23 -11.29
C ALA A 250 3.59 0.57 -12.43
N ALA A 251 4.81 1.05 -12.71
CA ALA A 251 5.69 0.47 -13.73
C ALA A 251 6.09 -0.97 -13.38
N TYR A 252 6.46 -1.23 -12.13
CA TYR A 252 6.79 -2.58 -11.64
C TYR A 252 5.60 -3.53 -11.83
N ALA A 253 4.41 -3.13 -11.39
CA ALA A 253 3.21 -3.94 -11.51
C ALA A 253 2.86 -4.21 -12.98
N PHE A 254 2.96 -3.19 -13.84
CA PHE A 254 2.72 -3.31 -15.28
C PHE A 254 3.67 -4.33 -15.93
N TRP A 255 4.99 -4.16 -15.75
CA TRP A 255 5.98 -5.02 -16.40
C TRP A 255 5.96 -6.45 -15.87
N LEU A 256 5.77 -6.64 -14.56
CA LEU A 256 5.63 -7.97 -13.98
C LEU A 256 4.36 -8.67 -14.51
N SER A 257 3.23 -7.96 -14.56
CA SER A 257 1.98 -8.50 -15.11
C SER A 257 2.11 -8.83 -16.59
N ALA A 258 2.75 -7.96 -17.38
CA ALA A 258 3.02 -8.23 -18.80
C ALA A 258 3.85 -9.51 -18.99
N GLY A 259 4.90 -9.70 -18.18
CA GLY A 259 5.69 -10.93 -18.21
C GLY A 259 4.88 -12.17 -17.85
N LEU A 260 4.04 -12.10 -16.81
CA LEU A 260 3.19 -13.23 -16.40
C LEU A 260 2.15 -13.57 -17.49
N ILE A 261 1.56 -12.57 -18.14
CA ILE A 261 0.62 -12.77 -19.25
C ILE A 261 1.33 -13.41 -20.44
N LEU A 262 2.51 -12.90 -20.84
CA LEU A 262 3.29 -13.50 -21.93
C LEU A 262 3.60 -14.97 -21.65
N GLY A 263 4.02 -15.32 -20.43
CA GLY A 263 4.29 -16.70 -20.05
C GLY A 263 3.05 -17.58 -19.91
N SER A 264 1.84 -17.02 -19.93
CA SER A 264 0.60 -17.82 -19.96
C SER A 264 0.11 -18.10 -21.39
N ILE A 265 0.59 -17.35 -22.37
CA ILE A 265 0.17 -17.45 -23.78
C ILE A 265 1.18 -18.27 -24.60
N LEU A 266 2.47 -18.17 -24.26
CA LEU A 266 3.59 -18.82 -24.93
C LEU A 266 4.01 -20.11 -24.21
#